data_58ab03b8ebc30f84010393e1499869a9
#
_entry.id   58ab03b8ebc30f84010393e1499869a9
#
_cell.length_a   1.000
_cell.length_b   1.000
_cell.length_c   1.000
_cell.angle_alpha   90.00
_cell.angle_beta   90.00
_cell.angle_gamma   90.00
#
_symmetry.space_group_name_H-M   'P 1'
#
loop_
_entity.id
_entity.type
_entity.pdbx_description
1 polymer ?
#
loop_
_entity_poly.entity_id
_entity_poly.type
_entity_poly.pdbx_seq_one_letter_code
_entity_poly.pdbx_strand_id
1 'polypeptide(L)'
;MDKHNIKRAVELCLAVYRVTDKFPKNEVLRCKLRGLSVAIIESVVYKISYPKKELRVLFLCFDVADKQGWVDSRNYEILKLEYTRLSDKITSSLDPLRQSFSEAS
;
A
#
# COMPACT_ATOMS: atom_id res chain seq x y z
N MET A 1 -11.50 16.39 3.88
CA MET A 1 -10.80 15.54 2.93
C MET A 1 -9.33 15.46 3.30
N ASP A 2 -8.77 14.29 3.30
CA ASP A 2 -7.42 14.12 3.77
C ASP A 2 -6.41 14.14 2.62
N LYS A 3 -6.01 15.34 2.23
CA LYS A 3 -5.01 15.54 1.17
C LYS A 3 -3.68 14.88 1.49
N HIS A 4 -3.36 14.77 2.77
CA HIS A 4 -2.12 14.15 3.23
C HIS A 4 -2.10 12.65 2.89
N ASN A 5 -3.21 11.95 3.12
CA ASN A 5 -3.30 10.53 2.79
C ASN A 5 -3.23 10.29 1.28
N ILE A 6 -3.86 11.17 0.49
CA ILE A 6 -3.79 11.08 -0.98
C ILE A 6 -2.34 11.25 -1.44
N LYS A 7 -1.67 12.28 -0.96
CA LYS A 7 -0.27 12.54 -1.31
C LYS A 7 0.61 11.34 -0.95
N ARG A 8 0.40 10.78 0.25
CA ARG A 8 1.20 9.65 0.72
C ARG A 8 0.96 8.40 -0.13
N ALA A 9 -0.30 8.14 -0.51
CA ALA A 9 -0.63 7.01 -1.39
C ALA A 9 0.07 7.14 -2.75
N VAL A 10 0.13 8.35 -3.30
CA VAL A 10 0.84 8.61 -4.56
C VAL A 10 2.34 8.39 -4.40
N GLU A 11 2.94 8.88 -3.32
CA GLU A 11 4.37 8.69 -3.05
C GLU A 11 4.72 7.21 -2.96
N LEU A 12 3.87 6.44 -2.28
CA LEU A 12 4.09 5.00 -2.14
C LEU A 12 3.93 4.27 -3.48
N CYS A 13 2.98 4.70 -4.29
CA CYS A 13 2.81 4.16 -5.64
C CYS A 13 4.06 4.38 -6.47
N LEU A 14 4.64 5.59 -6.41
CA LEU A 14 5.89 5.90 -7.11
C LEU A 14 7.03 5.03 -6.62
N ALA A 15 7.07 4.74 -5.32
CA ALA A 15 8.09 3.85 -4.76
C ALA A 15 7.93 2.42 -5.29
N VAL A 16 6.69 1.94 -5.42
CA VAL A 16 6.42 0.62 -6.01
C VAL A 16 6.90 0.59 -7.46
N TYR A 17 6.66 1.65 -8.22
CA TYR A 17 7.14 1.73 -9.60
C TYR A 17 8.66 1.66 -9.67
N ARG A 18 9.38 2.37 -8.80
CA ARG A 18 10.85 2.34 -8.78
C ARG A 18 11.39 0.96 -8.44
N VAL A 19 10.79 0.30 -7.46
CA VAL A 19 11.21 -1.05 -7.07
C VAL A 19 10.96 -2.03 -8.20
N THR A 20 9.79 -1.98 -8.81
CA THR A 20 9.41 -2.92 -9.87
C THR A 20 10.12 -2.66 -11.19
N ASP A 21 10.74 -1.49 -11.37
CA ASP A 21 11.61 -1.26 -12.54
C ASP A 21 12.77 -2.25 -12.61
N LYS A 22 13.19 -2.79 -11.49
CA LYS A 22 14.27 -3.76 -11.40
C LYS A 22 13.80 -5.20 -11.68
N PHE A 23 12.50 -5.41 -11.80
CA PHE A 23 11.96 -6.72 -12.13
C PHE A 23 12.18 -7.02 -13.62
N PRO A 24 12.23 -8.30 -14.02
CA PRO A 24 12.23 -8.64 -15.45
C PRO A 24 11.03 -8.02 -16.16
N LYS A 25 11.24 -7.56 -17.40
CA LYS A 25 10.23 -6.78 -18.14
C LYS A 25 8.92 -7.52 -18.34
N ASN A 26 8.98 -8.84 -18.53
CA ASN A 26 7.79 -9.64 -18.80
C ASN A 26 7.22 -10.32 -17.53
N GLU A 27 7.69 -9.90 -16.37
CA GLU A 27 7.26 -10.48 -15.12
C GLU A 27 5.85 -9.97 -14.75
N VAL A 28 4.91 -10.91 -14.51
CA VAL A 28 3.52 -10.59 -14.21
C VAL A 28 3.38 -9.79 -12.92
N LEU A 29 4.24 -10.03 -11.93
CA LEU A 29 4.20 -9.32 -10.65
C LEU A 29 4.47 -7.82 -10.83
N ARG A 30 5.22 -7.44 -11.85
CA ARG A 30 5.50 -6.04 -12.13
C ARG A 30 4.20 -5.26 -12.35
N CYS A 31 3.35 -5.77 -13.24
CA CYS A 31 2.05 -5.14 -13.52
C CYS A 31 1.09 -5.28 -12.35
N LYS A 32 1.11 -6.43 -11.69
CA LYS A 32 0.20 -6.68 -10.57
C LYS A 32 0.45 -5.74 -9.41
N LEU A 33 1.70 -5.55 -9.00
CA LEU A 33 2.06 -4.66 -7.92
C LEU A 33 1.72 -3.21 -8.24
N ARG A 34 1.99 -2.79 -9.48
CA ARG A 34 1.67 -1.45 -9.94
C ARG A 34 0.16 -1.21 -9.93
N GLY A 35 -0.61 -2.17 -10.44
CA GLY A 35 -2.06 -2.09 -10.45
C GLY A 35 -2.66 -1.99 -9.05
N LEU A 36 -2.15 -2.78 -8.10
CA LEU A 36 -2.60 -2.74 -6.72
C LEU A 36 -2.30 -1.39 -6.07
N SER A 37 -1.12 -0.81 -6.32
CA SER A 37 -0.77 0.49 -5.76
C SER A 37 -1.66 1.61 -6.31
N VAL A 38 -2.06 1.52 -7.56
CA VAL A 38 -3.00 2.48 -8.17
C VAL A 38 -4.40 2.30 -7.57
N ALA A 39 -4.84 1.05 -7.37
CA ALA A 39 -6.14 0.77 -6.76
C ALA A 39 -6.23 1.33 -5.33
N ILE A 40 -5.12 1.31 -4.59
CA ILE A 40 -5.06 1.90 -3.26
C ILE A 40 -5.26 3.42 -3.33
N ILE A 41 -4.63 4.08 -4.30
CA ILE A 41 -4.84 5.52 -4.52
C ILE A 41 -6.33 5.80 -4.75
N GLU A 42 -6.97 5.02 -5.61
CA GLU A 42 -8.39 5.18 -5.91
C GLU A 42 -9.26 5.05 -4.66
N SER A 43 -8.96 4.06 -3.83
CA SER A 43 -9.69 3.86 -2.57
C SER A 43 -9.56 5.05 -1.64
N VAL A 44 -8.37 5.63 -1.55
CA VAL A 44 -8.12 6.80 -0.70
C VAL A 44 -8.85 8.04 -1.24
N VAL A 45 -8.78 8.26 -2.55
CA VAL A 45 -9.39 9.44 -3.18
C VAL A 45 -10.91 9.41 -3.04
N TYR A 46 -11.51 8.28 -3.36
CA TYR A 46 -12.97 8.17 -3.38
C TYR A 46 -13.58 7.83 -2.03
N LYS A 47 -12.75 7.44 -1.06
CA LYS A 47 -13.21 7.06 0.29
C LYS A 47 -14.34 6.03 0.28
N ILE A 48 -14.32 5.14 -0.71
CA ILE A 48 -15.37 4.14 -0.88
C ILE A 48 -15.29 3.10 0.22
N SER A 49 -14.08 2.67 0.56
CA SER A 49 -13.86 1.68 1.59
C SER A 49 -12.38 1.63 1.95
N TYR A 50 -12.11 0.98 3.08
CA TYR A 50 -10.74 0.69 3.48
C TYR A 50 -10.14 -0.34 2.51
N PRO A 51 -8.96 -0.10 1.92
CA PRO A 51 -8.40 -1.00 0.90
C PRO A 51 -7.72 -2.24 1.50
N LYS A 52 -8.42 -2.93 2.38
CA LYS A 52 -7.88 -4.09 3.09
C LYS A 52 -7.48 -5.22 2.15
N LYS A 53 -8.33 -5.51 1.18
CA LYS A 53 -8.10 -6.58 0.21
C LYS A 53 -6.87 -6.29 -0.65
N GLU A 54 -6.78 -5.07 -1.16
CA GLU A 54 -5.68 -4.64 -2.02
C GLU A 54 -4.36 -4.67 -1.26
N LEU A 55 -4.35 -4.21 -0.03
CA LEU A 55 -3.15 -4.21 0.82
C LEU A 55 -2.69 -5.64 1.13
N ARG A 56 -3.62 -6.52 1.42
CA ARG A 56 -3.29 -7.92 1.71
C ARG A 56 -2.62 -8.58 0.52
N VAL A 57 -3.20 -8.42 -0.67
CA VAL A 57 -2.65 -9.01 -1.90
C VAL A 57 -1.31 -8.36 -2.23
N LEU A 58 -1.19 -7.04 -2.07
CA LEU A 58 0.06 -6.32 -2.29
C LEU A 58 1.19 -6.91 -1.44
N PHE A 59 0.95 -7.13 -0.14
CA PHE A 59 1.95 -7.65 0.78
C PHE A 59 2.35 -9.09 0.44
N LEU A 60 1.37 -9.93 0.08
CA LEU A 60 1.67 -11.30 -0.33
C LEU A 60 2.47 -11.33 -1.64
N CYS A 61 2.17 -10.42 -2.57
CA CYS A 61 2.94 -10.31 -3.81
C CYS A 61 4.36 -9.79 -3.55
N PHE A 62 4.55 -8.91 -2.57
CA PHE A 62 5.89 -8.52 -2.14
C PHE A 62 6.68 -9.74 -1.65
N ASP A 63 6.04 -10.62 -0.89
CA ASP A 63 6.70 -11.82 -0.38
C ASP A 63 7.13 -12.74 -1.51
N VAL A 64 6.27 -12.91 -2.52
CA VAL A 64 6.61 -13.72 -3.70
C VAL A 64 7.79 -13.10 -4.44
N ALA A 65 7.74 -11.80 -4.68
CA ALA A 65 8.80 -11.09 -5.39
C ALA A 65 10.13 -11.14 -4.63
N ASP A 66 10.07 -11.02 -3.31
CA ASP A 66 11.27 -11.07 -2.47
C ASP A 66 12.02 -12.40 -2.63
N LYS A 67 11.29 -13.50 -2.78
CA LYS A 67 11.89 -14.82 -2.97
C LYS A 67 12.66 -14.93 -4.28
N GLN A 68 12.37 -14.06 -5.25
CA GLN A 68 13.04 -14.10 -6.55
C GLN A 68 14.43 -13.45 -6.52
N GLY A 69 14.71 -12.63 -5.52
CA GLY A 69 16.02 -12.00 -5.38
C GLY A 69 16.31 -10.86 -6.34
N TRP A 70 15.30 -10.30 -7.00
CA TRP A 70 15.51 -9.20 -7.96
C TRP A 70 15.91 -7.89 -7.30
N VAL A 71 15.48 -7.67 -6.06
CA VAL A 71 15.65 -6.43 -5.32
C VAL A 71 15.97 -6.77 -3.87
N ASP A 72 16.74 -5.91 -3.19
CA ASP A 72 17.06 -6.08 -1.78
C ASP A 72 15.78 -6.16 -0.94
N SER A 73 15.71 -7.14 -0.05
CA SER A 73 14.54 -7.39 0.81
C SER A 73 14.11 -6.19 1.62
N ARG A 74 15.03 -5.29 1.98
CA ARG A 74 14.72 -4.10 2.76
C ARG A 74 13.72 -3.18 2.05
N ASN A 75 13.70 -3.18 0.72
CA ASN A 75 12.74 -2.37 -0.03
C ASN A 75 11.31 -2.80 0.30
N TYR A 76 11.06 -4.10 0.37
CA TYR A 76 9.72 -4.61 0.69
C TYR A 76 9.35 -4.36 2.15
N GLU A 77 10.31 -4.48 3.06
CA GLU A 77 10.08 -4.20 4.48
C GLU A 77 9.65 -2.75 4.69
N ILE A 78 10.36 -1.82 4.04
CA ILE A 78 10.03 -0.39 4.13
C ILE A 78 8.65 -0.11 3.54
N LEU A 79 8.36 -0.67 2.37
CA LEU A 79 7.07 -0.48 1.72
C LEU A 79 5.93 -1.02 2.59
N LYS A 80 6.09 -2.20 3.16
CA LYS A 80 5.07 -2.78 4.06
C LYS A 80 4.83 -1.88 5.27
N LEU A 81 5.90 -1.39 5.88
CA LEU A 81 5.79 -0.50 7.03
C LEU A 81 5.05 0.79 6.67
N GLU A 82 5.43 1.41 5.57
CA GLU A 82 4.82 2.68 5.16
C GLU A 82 3.37 2.51 4.72
N TYR A 83 3.03 1.43 4.04
CA TYR A 83 1.63 1.13 3.72
C TYR A 83 0.81 0.83 4.97
N THR A 84 1.40 0.17 5.96
CA THR A 84 0.73 -0.09 7.22
C THR A 84 0.41 1.24 7.94
N ARG A 85 1.35 2.16 7.94
CA ARG A 85 1.13 3.49 8.52
C ARG A 85 0.01 4.25 7.80
N LEU A 86 -0.01 4.18 6.48
CA LEU A 86 -1.09 4.79 5.69
C LEU A 86 -2.43 4.13 6.02
N SER A 87 -2.44 2.80 6.11
CA SER A 87 -3.61 2.03 6.44
C SER A 87 -4.21 2.45 7.79
N ASP A 88 -3.36 2.64 8.79
CA ASP A 88 -3.80 3.06 10.13
C ASP A 88 -4.45 4.43 10.08
N LYS A 89 -3.90 5.35 9.30
CA LYS A 89 -4.47 6.69 9.13
C LYS A 89 -5.81 6.66 8.42
N ILE A 90 -5.94 5.81 7.39
CA ILE A 90 -7.20 5.66 6.67
C ILE A 90 -8.28 5.08 7.58
N THR A 91 -7.95 4.07 8.36
CA THR A 91 -8.87 3.43 9.30
C THR A 91 -9.37 4.43 10.32
N SER A 92 -8.49 5.23 10.90
CA SER A 92 -8.85 6.26 11.86
C SER A 92 -9.79 7.30 11.25
N SER A 93 -9.58 7.63 9.98
CA SER A 93 -10.38 8.61 9.27
C SER A 93 -11.79 8.10 8.94
N LEU A 94 -11.92 6.80 8.65
CA LEU A 94 -13.19 6.20 8.24
C LEU A 94 -14.09 5.77 9.39
N ASP A 95 -13.54 5.59 10.59
CA ASP A 95 -14.29 5.09 11.74
C ASP A 95 -14.04 5.92 12.99
N PRO A 96 -14.66 7.10 13.09
CA PRO A 96 -14.53 7.95 14.28
C PRO A 96 -15.02 7.28 15.57
N LEU A 97 -16.08 6.46 15.48
CA LEU A 97 -16.60 5.75 16.64
C LEU A 97 -15.60 4.76 17.18
N ARG A 98 -14.96 4.01 16.30
CA ARG A 98 -13.94 3.05 16.68
C ARG A 98 -12.77 3.74 17.37
N GLN A 99 -12.36 4.88 16.85
CA GLN A 99 -11.30 5.69 17.44
C GLN A 99 -11.69 6.18 18.84
N SER A 100 -12.94 6.63 19.00
CA SER A 100 -13.46 7.08 20.29
C SER A 100 -13.45 5.96 21.32
N PHE A 101 -13.84 4.76 20.94
CA PHE A 101 -13.79 3.59 21.82
C PHE A 101 -12.37 3.26 22.24
N SER A 102 -11.44 3.35 21.32
CA SER A 102 -10.01 3.12 21.63
C SER A 102 -9.50 4.12 22.65
N GLU A 103 -9.88 5.38 22.52
CA GLU A 103 -9.47 6.43 23.44
C GLU A 103 -10.13 6.26 24.83
N ALA A 104 -11.35 5.75 24.87
CA ALA A 104 -12.09 5.54 26.11
C ALA A 104 -11.55 4.34 26.91
N SER A 105 -10.96 3.40 26.25
CA SER A 105 -10.40 2.21 26.88
C SER A 105 -8.97 2.39 27.35
#